data_35cd5855349fadf88e0106e5451ddbda
#
_entry.id   35cd5855349fadf88e0106e5451ddbda
#
_cell.length_a   1.000
_cell.length_b   1.000
_cell.length_c   1.000
_cell.angle_alpha   90.00
_cell.angle_beta   90.00
_cell.angle_gamma   90.00
#
_symmetry.space_group_name_H-M   'P 1'
#
loop_
_entity.id
_entity.type
_entity.pdbx_description
1 polymer ?
#
loop_
_entity_poly.entity_id
_entity_poly.type
_entity_poly.pdbx_seq_one_letter_code
_entity_poly.pdbx_strand_id
1 'polypeptide(L)'
;MAEHYRADHVGSLLRPPAVLEARAAHAVGRISLDQLRDIEDNAIIEALEMQRQAGIDVFTDGEYRRSWWSGAIAESVEGVIDDPDAVFTPGWQGPSGAQADATAAEIGFGAQVVGAKLRQIRRLTAHESGFLKQHAPGPFKITIPGALSRALGWYKPGLTDKFYPTPADLVQDIVDIVWHI
;
A
#
# COMPACT_ATOMS: atom_id res chain seq x y z
N MET A 1 28.81 -20.61 -14.00
CA MET A 1 27.68 -20.43 -13.06
C MET A 1 26.45 -20.26 -13.94
N ALA A 2 25.46 -21.13 -13.82
CA ALA A 2 24.23 -20.95 -14.57
C ALA A 2 23.57 -19.66 -14.08
N GLU A 3 23.28 -18.72 -14.99
CA GLU A 3 22.46 -17.55 -14.67
C GLU A 3 21.04 -18.08 -14.34
N HIS A 4 20.71 -18.05 -13.07
CA HIS A 4 19.35 -18.35 -12.64
C HIS A 4 18.48 -17.12 -12.93
N TYR A 5 17.69 -17.17 -13.99
CA TYR A 5 16.61 -16.23 -14.19
C TYR A 5 15.58 -16.44 -13.07
N ARG A 6 15.33 -15.41 -12.29
CA ARG A 6 14.33 -15.48 -11.22
C ARG A 6 12.98 -15.05 -11.79
N ALA A 7 11.99 -15.92 -11.67
CA ALA A 7 10.60 -15.51 -11.81
C ALA A 7 10.16 -14.89 -10.49
N ASP A 8 9.61 -13.69 -10.57
CA ASP A 8 9.22 -12.90 -9.42
C ASP A 8 7.96 -12.09 -9.73
N HIS A 9 7.12 -11.80 -8.75
CA HIS A 9 5.99 -10.89 -8.90
C HIS A 9 6.28 -9.58 -8.17
N VAL A 10 5.76 -8.47 -8.69
CA VAL A 10 6.14 -7.14 -8.23
C VAL A 10 5.10 -6.53 -7.31
N GLY A 11 3.85 -6.92 -7.41
CA GLY A 11 2.76 -6.26 -6.72
C GLY A 11 1.85 -7.20 -5.95
N SER A 12 0.63 -6.74 -5.75
CA SER A 12 -0.41 -7.48 -5.05
C SER A 12 -0.76 -8.77 -5.77
N LEU A 13 -0.99 -9.82 -5.02
CA LEU A 13 -1.72 -10.99 -5.47
C LEU A 13 -3.23 -10.71 -5.44
N LEU A 14 -3.99 -11.51 -6.20
CA LEU A 14 -5.45 -11.45 -6.16
C LEU A 14 -5.95 -11.81 -4.76
N ARG A 15 -6.62 -10.88 -4.11
CA ARG A 15 -7.14 -11.10 -2.75
C ARG A 15 -8.25 -12.12 -2.75
N PRO A 16 -8.19 -13.15 -1.88
CA PRO A 16 -9.28 -14.10 -1.71
C PRO A 16 -10.58 -13.41 -1.29
N PRO A 17 -11.75 -13.91 -1.72
CA PRO A 17 -13.05 -13.36 -1.30
C PRO A 17 -13.19 -13.22 0.21
N ALA A 18 -12.71 -14.19 0.98
CA ALA A 18 -12.74 -14.16 2.44
C ALA A 18 -12.04 -12.93 3.04
N VAL A 19 -10.91 -12.50 2.47
CA VAL A 19 -10.20 -11.27 2.89
C VAL A 19 -11.01 -10.03 2.58
N LEU A 20 -11.63 -9.96 1.39
CA LEU A 20 -12.45 -8.82 0.99
C LEU A 20 -13.70 -8.70 1.86
N GLU A 21 -14.37 -9.81 2.13
CA GLU A 21 -15.56 -9.90 3.00
C GLU A 21 -15.23 -9.51 4.43
N ALA A 22 -14.10 -10.02 4.97
CA ALA A 22 -13.64 -9.69 6.31
C ALA A 22 -13.34 -8.19 6.46
N ARG A 23 -12.70 -7.57 5.45
CA ARG A 23 -12.45 -6.12 5.45
C ARG A 23 -13.74 -5.31 5.43
N ALA A 24 -14.69 -5.70 4.58
CA ALA A 24 -16.01 -5.05 4.56
C ALA A 24 -16.73 -5.21 5.90
N ALA A 25 -16.65 -6.38 6.54
CA ALA A 25 -17.21 -6.61 7.85
C ALA A 25 -16.56 -5.78 8.95
N HIS A 26 -15.22 -5.67 8.92
CA HIS A 26 -14.45 -4.84 9.85
C HIS A 26 -14.77 -3.35 9.68
N ALA A 27 -14.85 -2.86 8.45
CA ALA A 27 -15.15 -1.46 8.16
C ALA A 27 -16.50 -0.98 8.75
N VAL A 28 -17.46 -1.90 8.91
CA VAL A 28 -18.76 -1.63 9.54
C VAL A 28 -18.87 -2.14 10.98
N GLY A 29 -17.75 -2.50 11.60
CA GLY A 29 -17.66 -2.90 12.99
C GLY A 29 -18.27 -4.27 13.32
N ARG A 30 -18.52 -5.14 12.32
CA ARG A 30 -19.07 -6.50 12.54
C ARG A 30 -18.04 -7.49 13.06
N ILE A 31 -16.77 -7.29 12.79
CA ILE A 31 -15.67 -8.07 13.33
C ILE A 31 -14.59 -7.14 13.89
N SER A 32 -13.81 -7.65 14.84
CA SER A 32 -12.68 -6.93 15.42
C SER A 32 -11.48 -6.89 14.46
N LEU A 33 -10.50 -6.03 14.76
CA LEU A 33 -9.24 -6.00 14.04
C LEU A 33 -8.49 -7.34 14.17
N ASP A 34 -8.51 -7.97 15.35
CA ASP A 34 -7.85 -9.27 15.57
C ASP A 34 -8.47 -10.36 14.70
N GLN A 35 -9.80 -10.42 14.62
CA GLN A 35 -10.49 -11.36 13.74
C GLN A 35 -10.16 -11.11 12.25
N LEU A 36 -10.04 -9.84 11.82
CA LEU A 36 -9.57 -9.53 10.49
C LEU A 36 -8.13 -10.03 10.26
N ARG A 37 -7.25 -9.80 11.24
CA ARG A 37 -5.85 -10.24 11.16
C ARG A 37 -5.71 -11.76 11.07
N ASP A 38 -6.49 -12.52 11.82
CA ASP A 38 -6.50 -13.99 11.74
C ASP A 38 -6.88 -14.48 10.33
N ILE A 39 -7.85 -13.83 9.68
CA ILE A 39 -8.25 -14.17 8.31
C ILE A 39 -7.16 -13.79 7.30
N GLU A 40 -6.56 -12.60 7.45
CA GLU A 40 -5.45 -12.16 6.61
C GLU A 40 -4.22 -13.07 6.78
N ASP A 41 -3.89 -13.48 7.99
CA ASP A 41 -2.77 -14.37 8.30
C ASP A 41 -2.91 -15.72 7.61
N ASN A 42 -4.09 -16.34 7.72
CA ASN A 42 -4.38 -17.60 7.04
C ASN A 42 -4.25 -17.46 5.51
N ALA A 43 -4.81 -16.41 4.95
CA ALA A 43 -4.71 -16.15 3.51
C ALA A 43 -3.26 -15.92 3.04
N ILE A 44 -2.43 -15.25 3.85
CA ILE A 44 -1.01 -15.05 3.54
C ILE A 44 -0.25 -16.39 3.59
N ILE A 45 -0.53 -17.24 4.57
CA ILE A 45 0.09 -18.58 4.64
C ILE A 45 -0.25 -19.40 3.40
N GLU A 46 -1.51 -19.39 2.97
CA GLU A 46 -1.93 -20.07 1.73
C GLU A 46 -1.23 -19.47 0.49
N ALA A 47 -1.10 -18.14 0.43
CA ALA A 47 -0.39 -17.46 -0.64
C ALA A 47 1.11 -17.79 -0.68
N LEU A 48 1.75 -17.92 0.47
CA LEU A 48 3.15 -18.35 0.57
C LEU A 48 3.34 -19.78 0.06
N GLU A 49 2.43 -20.68 0.42
CA GLU A 49 2.45 -22.05 -0.05
C GLU A 49 2.20 -22.14 -1.57
N MET A 50 1.25 -21.36 -2.10
CA MET A 50 1.02 -21.26 -3.54
C MET A 50 2.27 -20.78 -4.29
N GLN A 51 2.95 -19.74 -3.78
CA GLN A 51 4.20 -19.24 -4.36
C GLN A 51 5.30 -20.31 -4.34
N ARG A 52 5.44 -21.05 -3.23
CA ARG A 52 6.39 -22.16 -3.10
C ARG A 52 6.11 -23.26 -4.14
N GLN A 53 4.86 -23.65 -4.32
CA GLN A 53 4.44 -24.65 -5.30
C GLN A 53 4.67 -24.18 -6.76
N ALA A 54 4.53 -22.88 -6.99
CA ALA A 54 4.82 -22.27 -8.30
C ALA A 54 6.32 -22.11 -8.59
N GLY A 55 7.21 -22.45 -7.65
CA GLY A 55 8.65 -22.33 -7.81
C GLY A 55 9.18 -20.90 -7.73
N ILE A 56 8.46 -20.02 -7.02
CA ILE A 56 8.92 -18.64 -6.76
C ILE A 56 10.05 -18.67 -5.73
N ASP A 57 11.13 -17.95 -6.01
CA ASP A 57 12.33 -17.90 -5.15
C ASP A 57 12.28 -16.80 -4.08
N VAL A 58 11.51 -15.74 -4.32
CA VAL A 58 11.36 -14.58 -3.41
C VAL A 58 9.91 -14.36 -3.09
N PHE A 59 9.57 -14.52 -1.82
CA PHE A 59 8.19 -14.55 -1.33
C PHE A 59 7.65 -13.16 -0.99
N THR A 60 6.32 -12.98 -1.08
CA THR A 60 5.62 -11.80 -0.59
C THR A 60 4.35 -12.21 0.16
N ASP A 61 3.80 -11.29 0.96
CA ASP A 61 2.49 -11.46 1.61
C ASP A 61 1.29 -11.19 0.66
N GLY A 62 1.56 -10.93 -0.63
CA GLY A 62 0.56 -10.55 -1.62
C GLY A 62 -0.13 -9.23 -1.36
N GLU A 63 0.38 -8.42 -0.43
CA GLU A 63 -0.22 -7.17 0.06
C GLU A 63 -1.63 -7.38 0.65
N TYR A 64 -1.89 -8.56 1.21
CA TYR A 64 -3.22 -8.92 1.70
C TYR A 64 -3.66 -8.13 2.94
N ARG A 65 -2.72 -7.47 3.64
CA ARG A 65 -3.02 -6.62 4.79
C ARG A 65 -3.30 -5.16 4.43
N ARG A 66 -3.11 -4.78 3.17
CA ARG A 66 -3.31 -3.42 2.69
C ARG A 66 -4.66 -3.26 2.03
N SER A 67 -5.33 -2.14 2.25
CA SER A 67 -6.51 -1.76 1.49
C SER A 67 -6.16 -1.47 0.02
N TRP A 68 -4.96 -0.89 -0.19
CA TRP A 68 -4.44 -0.46 -1.47
C TRP A 68 -2.92 -0.63 -1.54
N TRP A 69 -2.34 -0.82 -2.74
CA TRP A 69 -0.90 -1.02 -2.93
C TRP A 69 -0.04 0.07 -2.28
N SER A 70 -0.56 1.30 -2.21
CA SER A 70 0.14 2.43 -1.61
C SER A 70 -0.23 2.69 -0.15
N GLY A 71 -1.09 1.87 0.46
CA GLY A 71 -1.60 2.04 1.81
C GLY A 71 -0.53 2.03 2.90
N ALA A 72 0.61 1.39 2.65
CA ALA A 72 1.68 1.28 3.65
C ALA A 72 2.10 2.63 4.26
N ILE A 73 2.21 3.70 3.46
CA ILE A 73 2.55 5.04 3.96
C ILE A 73 1.34 5.68 4.64
N ALA A 74 0.19 5.73 3.97
CA ALA A 74 -1.01 6.40 4.49
C ALA A 74 -1.46 5.84 5.86
N GLU A 75 -1.42 4.53 6.01
CA GLU A 75 -1.79 3.83 7.24
C GLU A 75 -0.74 3.94 8.36
N SER A 76 0.42 4.50 8.07
CA SER A 76 1.56 4.59 9.01
C SER A 76 1.83 6.01 9.49
N VAL A 77 1.06 6.98 9.03
CA VAL A 77 1.20 8.39 9.38
C VAL A 77 -0.12 9.01 9.82
N GLU A 78 -0.04 10.02 10.65
CA GLU A 78 -1.10 11.01 10.84
C GLU A 78 -0.83 12.24 9.99
N GLY A 79 -1.84 13.07 9.77
CA GLY A 79 -1.75 14.30 8.99
C GLY A 79 -2.33 14.18 7.58
N VAL A 80 -2.68 12.97 7.15
CA VAL A 80 -3.44 12.70 5.93
C VAL A 80 -4.93 12.75 6.26
N ILE A 81 -5.72 13.39 5.42
CA ILE A 81 -7.18 13.51 5.55
C ILE A 81 -7.86 13.13 4.24
N ASP A 82 -9.09 12.66 4.34
CA ASP A 82 -9.92 12.42 3.16
C ASP A 82 -10.42 13.75 2.59
N ASP A 83 -10.32 13.87 1.28
CA ASP A 83 -10.78 15.06 0.54
C ASP A 83 -11.58 14.60 -0.69
N PRO A 84 -12.91 14.71 -0.65
CA PRO A 84 -13.75 14.26 -1.75
C PRO A 84 -13.55 15.05 -3.06
N ASP A 85 -12.97 16.23 -2.96
CA ASP A 85 -12.67 17.09 -4.13
C ASP A 85 -11.26 16.82 -4.70
N ALA A 86 -10.44 16.00 -4.03
CA ALA A 86 -9.13 15.65 -4.56
C ALA A 86 -9.27 14.67 -5.71
N VAL A 87 -8.90 15.12 -6.90
CA VAL A 87 -8.89 14.30 -8.11
C VAL A 87 -7.49 13.72 -8.29
N PHE A 88 -7.35 12.42 -8.08
CA PHE A 88 -6.16 11.72 -8.51
C PHE A 88 -6.35 11.28 -9.96
N THR A 89 -5.71 11.98 -10.88
CA THR A 89 -5.64 11.54 -12.27
C THR A 89 -4.37 10.69 -12.44
N PRO A 90 -4.49 9.37 -12.55
CA PRO A 90 -3.30 8.55 -12.85
C PRO A 90 -2.75 9.03 -14.19
N GLY A 91 -1.47 9.38 -14.23
CA GLY A 91 -0.79 9.75 -15.48
C GLY A 91 -0.56 8.57 -16.43
N TRP A 92 -1.32 7.48 -16.26
CA TRP A 92 -1.21 6.30 -17.08
C TRP A 92 -2.01 6.48 -18.36
N GLN A 93 -1.32 6.43 -19.49
CA GLN A 93 -1.94 6.44 -20.82
C GLN A 93 -1.94 5.02 -21.38
N GLY A 94 -3.11 4.51 -21.74
CA GLY A 94 -3.23 3.25 -22.45
C GLY A 94 -2.56 3.30 -23.83
N PRO A 95 -2.39 2.16 -24.51
CA PRO A 95 -1.73 2.08 -25.83
C PRO A 95 -2.38 2.97 -26.91
N SER A 96 -3.61 3.38 -26.73
CA SER A 96 -4.36 4.30 -27.63
C SER A 96 -4.20 5.77 -27.27
N GLY A 97 -3.40 6.13 -26.25
CA GLY A 97 -3.33 7.50 -25.74
C GLY A 97 -4.60 7.96 -25.00
N ALA A 98 -5.58 7.08 -24.85
CA ALA A 98 -6.78 7.38 -24.09
C ALA A 98 -6.39 7.51 -22.61
N GLN A 99 -6.60 8.69 -22.04
CA GLN A 99 -6.54 8.91 -20.60
C GLN A 99 -7.68 8.11 -19.97
N ALA A 100 -7.39 7.33 -18.96
CA ALA A 100 -8.45 6.71 -18.18
C ALA A 100 -9.18 7.82 -17.41
N ASP A 101 -10.35 8.22 -17.90
CA ASP A 101 -11.23 9.21 -17.28
C ASP A 101 -11.93 8.70 -16.00
N ALA A 102 -11.42 7.61 -15.43
CA ALA A 102 -11.93 7.10 -14.18
C ALA A 102 -11.61 8.06 -13.04
N THR A 103 -12.63 8.57 -12.37
CA THR A 103 -12.46 9.37 -11.16
C THR A 103 -11.81 8.53 -10.04
N ALA A 104 -11.12 9.16 -9.11
CA ALA A 104 -10.49 8.48 -7.98
C ALA A 104 -11.48 7.58 -7.22
N ALA A 105 -12.76 7.97 -7.16
CA ALA A 105 -13.85 7.21 -6.54
C ALA A 105 -14.19 5.93 -7.32
N GLU A 106 -14.14 5.96 -8.66
CA GLU A 106 -14.46 4.79 -9.51
C GLU A 106 -13.39 3.71 -9.46
N ILE A 107 -12.13 4.10 -9.17
CA ILE A 107 -11.02 3.15 -9.01
C ILE A 107 -10.80 2.76 -7.54
N GLY A 108 -11.64 3.21 -6.62
CA GLY A 108 -11.48 2.93 -5.18
C GLY A 108 -10.29 3.65 -4.53
N PHE A 109 -9.73 4.65 -5.18
CA PHE A 109 -8.76 5.56 -4.58
C PHE A 109 -9.50 6.53 -3.66
N GLY A 110 -9.45 6.31 -2.37
CA GLY A 110 -9.78 7.37 -1.44
C GLY A 110 -8.95 8.60 -1.81
N ALA A 111 -9.62 9.68 -2.19
CA ALA A 111 -8.95 10.93 -2.44
C ALA A 111 -8.43 11.46 -1.11
N GLN A 112 -7.13 11.41 -0.91
CA GLN A 112 -6.46 11.82 0.31
C GLN A 112 -5.50 12.95 0.03
N VAL A 113 -5.43 13.89 0.95
CA VAL A 113 -4.50 15.01 0.91
C VAL A 113 -3.83 15.20 2.28
N VAL A 114 -2.71 15.87 2.28
CA VAL A 114 -2.06 16.27 3.54
C VAL A 114 -2.71 17.54 4.07
N GLY A 115 -3.40 17.38 5.21
CA GLY A 115 -4.10 18.44 5.92
C GLY A 115 -3.42 18.88 7.23
N ALA A 116 -2.28 18.26 7.58
CA ALA A 116 -1.44 18.64 8.73
C ALA A 116 0.01 18.17 8.49
N LYS A 117 0.96 18.58 9.36
CA LYS A 117 2.30 18.03 9.34
C LYS A 117 2.24 16.51 9.55
N LEU A 118 2.92 15.74 8.69
CA LEU A 118 2.95 14.29 8.81
C LEU A 118 3.69 13.88 10.08
N ARG A 119 3.17 12.87 10.75
CA ARG A 119 3.80 12.25 11.92
C ARG A 119 3.71 10.74 11.79
N GLN A 120 4.84 10.08 11.76
CA GLN A 120 4.88 8.62 11.74
C GLN A 120 4.33 8.05 13.05
N ILE A 121 3.34 7.15 12.97
CA ILE A 121 2.70 6.50 14.11
C ILE A 121 3.09 5.02 14.25
N ARG A 122 3.60 4.41 13.19
CA ARG A 122 4.17 3.07 13.19
C ARG A 122 5.20 2.93 12.08
N ARG A 123 6.06 1.92 12.16
CA ARG A 123 6.92 1.56 11.03
C ARG A 123 6.06 1.04 9.88
N LEU A 124 6.39 1.44 8.65
CA LEU A 124 5.59 1.20 7.46
C LEU A 124 5.23 -0.27 7.26
N THR A 125 6.22 -1.15 7.41
CA THR A 125 6.11 -2.57 7.05
C THR A 125 6.28 -3.51 8.24
N ALA A 126 6.29 -3.01 9.47
CA ALA A 126 6.63 -3.82 10.66
C ALA A 126 5.73 -5.05 10.83
N HIS A 127 4.42 -4.90 10.58
CA HIS A 127 3.45 -5.99 10.70
C HIS A 127 3.52 -7.00 9.55
N GLU A 128 3.98 -6.56 8.36
CA GLU A 128 4.19 -7.41 7.20
C GLU A 128 5.53 -8.14 7.31
N SER A 129 6.61 -7.39 7.56
CA SER A 129 7.96 -7.94 7.67
C SER A 129 8.11 -8.89 8.85
N GLY A 130 7.48 -8.59 9.98
CA GLY A 130 7.46 -9.46 11.15
C GLY A 130 6.80 -10.80 10.86
N PHE A 131 5.68 -10.79 10.16
CA PHE A 131 4.97 -12.01 9.78
C PHE A 131 5.75 -12.83 8.73
N LEU A 132 6.23 -12.19 7.67
CA LEU A 132 7.02 -12.87 6.64
C LEU A 132 8.32 -13.46 7.20
N LYS A 133 8.97 -12.79 8.14
CA LYS A 133 10.17 -13.32 8.81
C LYS A 133 9.92 -14.65 9.54
N GLN A 134 8.70 -14.87 10.02
CA GLN A 134 8.32 -16.08 10.75
C GLN A 134 7.79 -17.18 9.82
N HIS A 135 7.14 -16.82 8.72
CA HIS A 135 6.35 -17.77 7.92
C HIS A 135 6.85 -17.96 6.48
N ALA A 136 7.65 -17.05 5.92
CA ALA A 136 8.15 -17.22 4.56
C ALA A 136 9.13 -18.41 4.49
N PRO A 137 8.97 -19.31 3.50
CA PRO A 137 9.83 -20.47 3.37
C PRO A 137 11.23 -20.16 2.83
N GLY A 138 11.51 -18.91 2.48
CA GLY A 138 12.78 -18.43 1.94
C GLY A 138 12.91 -16.91 1.98
N PRO A 139 13.81 -16.34 1.18
CA PRO A 139 13.94 -14.88 1.07
C PRO A 139 12.62 -14.23 0.72
N PHE A 140 12.33 -13.08 1.32
CA PHE A 140 11.11 -12.34 1.05
C PHE A 140 11.38 -10.87 0.74
N LYS A 141 10.43 -10.24 0.11
CA LYS A 141 10.42 -8.80 -0.14
C LYS A 141 9.08 -8.18 0.25
N ILE A 142 9.10 -6.89 0.50
CA ILE A 142 7.91 -6.06 0.70
C ILE A 142 8.00 -4.87 -0.26
N THR A 143 6.93 -4.64 -0.99
CA THR A 143 6.82 -3.48 -1.89
C THR A 143 6.36 -2.25 -1.12
N ILE A 144 6.91 -1.11 -1.45
CA ILE A 144 6.47 0.19 -0.93
C ILE A 144 6.36 1.18 -2.08
N PRO A 145 5.43 2.13 -2.02
CA PRO A 145 5.34 3.19 -3.02
C PRO A 145 6.52 4.16 -2.90
N GLY A 146 6.95 4.72 -4.01
CA GLY A 146 7.95 5.78 -4.00
C GLY A 146 7.42 7.05 -3.33
N ALA A 147 8.27 7.73 -2.54
CA ALA A 147 7.90 8.94 -1.81
C ALA A 147 7.36 10.04 -2.73
N LEU A 148 7.97 10.24 -3.90
CA LEU A 148 7.57 11.26 -4.86
C LEU A 148 6.12 11.08 -5.35
N SER A 149 5.72 9.84 -5.68
CA SER A 149 4.37 9.57 -6.16
C SER A 149 3.31 9.89 -5.10
N ARG A 150 3.62 9.65 -3.82
CA ARG A 150 2.74 10.00 -2.71
C ARG A 150 2.65 11.49 -2.48
N ALA A 151 3.80 12.18 -2.45
CA ALA A 151 3.84 13.63 -2.24
C ALA A 151 3.03 14.39 -3.30
N LEU A 152 3.21 14.03 -4.58
CA LEU A 152 2.49 14.68 -5.68
C LEU A 152 0.97 14.46 -5.61
N GLY A 153 0.53 13.25 -5.21
CA GLY A 153 -0.90 12.95 -5.07
C GLY A 153 -1.55 13.57 -3.83
N TRP A 154 -0.75 13.88 -2.80
CA TRP A 154 -1.26 14.38 -1.53
C TRP A 154 -1.13 15.88 -1.34
N TYR A 155 -0.39 16.56 -2.21
CA TYR A 155 -0.20 18.00 -2.11
C TYR A 155 -1.38 18.75 -2.72
N LYS A 156 -2.14 19.48 -1.89
CA LYS A 156 -3.26 20.32 -2.31
C LYS A 156 -2.91 21.79 -2.04
N PRO A 157 -2.70 22.63 -3.07
CA PRO A 157 -2.52 24.06 -2.91
C PRO A 157 -3.68 24.71 -2.12
N GLY A 158 -3.37 25.66 -1.26
CA GLY A 158 -4.32 26.31 -0.38
C GLY A 158 -4.64 25.56 0.93
N LEU A 159 -4.19 24.31 1.04
CA LEU A 159 -4.32 23.50 2.23
C LEU A 159 -2.96 22.99 2.72
N THR A 160 -2.29 22.17 1.90
CA THR A 160 -1.04 21.51 2.27
C THR A 160 0.12 22.50 2.43
N ASP A 161 0.13 23.58 1.67
CA ASP A 161 1.13 24.66 1.72
C ASP A 161 1.19 25.38 3.07
N LYS A 162 0.16 25.27 3.91
CA LYS A 162 0.19 25.75 5.30
C LYS A 162 1.16 24.98 6.20
N PHE A 163 1.51 23.75 5.82
CA PHE A 163 2.35 22.85 6.59
C PHE A 163 3.66 22.49 5.85
N TYR A 164 3.61 22.53 4.53
CA TYR A 164 4.72 22.25 3.61
C TYR A 164 4.71 23.33 2.53
N PRO A 165 5.56 24.36 2.64
CA PRO A 165 5.56 25.50 1.72
C PRO A 165 5.70 25.10 0.24
N THR A 166 6.38 24.00 -0.03
CA THR A 166 6.52 23.44 -1.38
C THR A 166 6.24 21.95 -1.42
N PRO A 167 5.87 21.37 -2.58
CA PRO A 167 5.81 19.93 -2.75
C PRO A 167 7.13 19.21 -2.39
N ALA A 168 8.27 19.85 -2.60
CA ALA A 168 9.57 19.30 -2.27
C ALA A 168 9.76 19.09 -0.76
N ASP A 169 9.22 19.99 0.07
CA ASP A 169 9.26 19.84 1.54
C ASP A 169 8.44 18.62 1.99
N LEU A 170 7.30 18.38 1.35
CA LEU A 170 6.50 17.18 1.60
C LEU A 170 7.20 15.90 1.13
N VAL A 171 7.86 15.94 -0.05
CA VAL A 171 8.66 14.80 -0.55
C VAL A 171 9.74 14.45 0.46
N GLN A 172 10.48 15.44 0.97
CA GLN A 172 11.56 15.20 1.92
C GLN A 172 11.04 14.54 3.20
N ASP A 173 9.94 15.01 3.76
CA ASP A 173 9.35 14.44 4.96
C ASP A 173 8.88 12.98 4.75
N ILE A 174 8.29 12.69 3.58
CA ILE A 174 7.93 11.31 3.23
C ILE A 174 9.17 10.43 3.03
N VAL A 175 10.24 10.96 2.44
CA VAL A 175 11.53 10.25 2.31
C VAL A 175 12.07 9.89 3.69
N ASP A 176 12.06 10.82 4.63
CA ASP A 176 12.54 10.60 5.99
C ASP A 176 11.70 9.51 6.70
N ILE A 177 10.38 9.52 6.52
CA ILE A 177 9.47 8.49 7.05
C ILE A 177 9.77 7.12 6.42
N VAL A 178 9.98 7.06 5.10
CA VAL A 178 10.30 5.82 4.37
C VAL A 178 11.69 5.31 4.77
N TRP A 179 12.64 6.18 5.07
CA TRP A 179 14.00 5.79 5.48
C TRP A 179 14.04 5.07 6.83
N HIS A 180 13.06 5.32 7.69
CA HIS A 180 12.93 4.69 9.01
C HIS A 180 12.06 3.42 9.01
N ILE A 181 12.14 2.62 7.92
CA ILE A 181 11.44 1.33 7.75
C ILE A 181 11.83 0.31 8.83
#